data_d319d301f3fc3ce584aada3874a0bd75
#
_entry.id   d319d301f3fc3ce584aada3874a0bd75
#
_cell.length_a   1.000
_cell.length_b   1.000
_cell.length_c   1.000
_cell.angle_alpha   90.00
_cell.angle_beta   90.00
_cell.angle_gamma   90.00
#
_symmetry.space_group_name_H-M   'P 1'
#
loop_
_entity.id
_entity.type
_entity.pdbx_description
1 polymer ?
#
loop_
_entity_poly.entity_id
_entity_poly.type
_entity_poly.pdbx_seq_one_letter_code
_entity_poly.pdbx_strand_id
1 'polypeptide(L)'
;CTILKTMEDLQDEVLKNNIKEVISIEDQKLDISAYITEVQESDNLSKDKTNNLKDKNLKFCADILLDYIEKTQNKDISSLKDFEVYFKDKFVYMTNYSIRNLEVTQNMANGSKKGSLLSIVDKTSTAAGSRKLKNWLENPLLDINEIKKRQEIVGDFVKHYFEKSDVKTSLKEVYDLERISTKVSYNIVSPKELLNLKKTLKQIPQIKNILKGF
;
A
#
# COMPACT_ATOMS: atom_id res chain seq x y z
N CYS A 1 9.93 1.79 -3.80
CA CYS A 1 11.31 1.91 -3.33
C CYS A 1 11.52 3.25 -2.62
N THR A 2 12.37 3.29 -1.60
CA THR A 2 12.79 4.51 -0.92
C THR A 2 14.22 4.35 -0.40
N ILE A 3 14.89 5.47 -0.12
CA ILE A 3 16.20 5.50 0.53
C ILE A 3 15.99 5.83 2.00
N LEU A 4 16.56 5.02 2.88
CA LEU A 4 16.56 5.21 4.32
C LEU A 4 17.91 5.81 4.74
N LYS A 5 17.90 6.75 5.68
CA LYS A 5 19.11 7.49 6.09
C LYS A 5 19.74 6.93 7.37
N THR A 6 18.95 6.27 8.19
CA THR A 6 19.38 5.77 9.51
C THR A 6 18.88 4.35 9.75
N MET A 7 19.50 3.66 10.72
CA MET A 7 19.03 2.34 11.18
C MET A 7 17.67 2.43 11.86
N GLU A 8 17.37 3.52 12.55
CA GLU A 8 16.05 3.75 13.14
C GLU A 8 14.97 3.84 12.05
N ASP A 9 15.25 4.51 10.93
CA ASP A 9 14.36 4.53 9.76
C ASP A 9 14.07 3.12 9.22
N LEU A 10 15.09 2.24 9.21
CA LEU A 10 14.93 0.86 8.76
C LEU A 10 14.06 0.06 9.73
N GLN A 11 14.31 0.16 11.03
CA GLN A 11 13.50 -0.49 12.06
C GLN A 11 12.04 -0.05 11.97
N ASP A 12 11.79 1.25 11.87
CA ASP A 12 10.46 1.81 11.73
C ASP A 12 9.76 1.31 10.45
N GLU A 13 10.47 1.24 9.33
CA GLU A 13 9.90 0.77 8.07
C GLU A 13 9.56 -0.73 8.10
N VAL A 14 10.43 -1.54 8.71
CA VAL A 14 10.21 -2.98 8.93
C VAL A 14 8.97 -3.22 9.78
N LEU A 15 8.84 -2.48 10.89
CA LEU A 15 7.69 -2.60 11.80
C LEU A 15 6.40 -2.07 11.16
N LYS A 16 6.45 -0.90 10.52
CA LYS A 16 5.29 -0.25 9.91
C LYS A 16 4.65 -1.07 8.81
N ASN A 17 5.48 -1.70 7.98
CA ASN A 17 5.02 -2.55 6.89
C ASN A 17 4.91 -4.02 7.27
N ASN A 18 5.16 -4.39 8.54
CA ASN A 18 5.13 -5.76 9.03
C ASN A 18 6.00 -6.70 8.16
N ILE A 19 7.19 -6.22 7.79
CA ILE A 19 8.14 -6.95 6.94
C ILE A 19 8.62 -8.17 7.73
N LYS A 20 8.61 -9.33 7.08
CA LYS A 20 8.98 -10.60 7.71
C LYS A 20 10.40 -11.03 7.37
N GLU A 21 10.89 -10.61 6.22
CA GLU A 21 12.21 -10.98 5.72
C GLU A 21 12.90 -9.77 5.09
N VAL A 22 14.16 -9.60 5.40
CA VAL A 22 15.05 -8.59 4.85
C VAL A 22 16.23 -9.30 4.19
N ILE A 23 16.54 -8.92 2.97
CA ILE A 23 17.66 -9.46 2.21
C ILE A 23 18.87 -8.54 2.41
N SER A 24 20.00 -9.10 2.78
CA SER A 24 21.28 -8.39 2.94
C SER A 24 22.35 -9.03 2.09
N ILE A 25 23.31 -8.24 1.59
CA ILE A 25 24.48 -8.71 0.84
C ILE A 25 25.66 -8.92 1.78
N GLU A 26 25.64 -8.28 2.95
CA GLU A 26 26.70 -8.36 3.94
C GLU A 26 26.15 -8.96 5.24
N ASP A 27 27.03 -9.71 5.97
CA ASP A 27 26.73 -10.18 7.33
C ASP A 27 26.67 -8.98 8.28
N GLN A 28 25.59 -8.22 8.18
CA GLN A 28 25.29 -7.12 9.09
C GLN A 28 24.36 -7.62 10.19
N LYS A 29 24.80 -7.53 11.44
CA LYS A 29 23.92 -7.71 12.60
C LYS A 29 22.94 -6.52 12.67
N LEU A 30 21.84 -6.64 11.94
CA LEU A 30 20.78 -5.66 11.98
C LEU A 30 19.86 -5.97 13.17
N ASP A 31 19.71 -5.01 14.07
CA ASP A 31 18.74 -5.12 15.18
C ASP A 31 17.33 -4.79 14.65
N ILE A 32 16.73 -5.75 13.96
CA ILE A 32 15.39 -5.63 13.35
C ILE A 32 14.52 -6.85 13.69
N SER A 33 13.21 -6.64 13.75
CA SER A 33 12.22 -7.69 14.05
C SER A 33 11.80 -8.51 12.82
N ALA A 34 12.74 -8.79 11.91
CA ALA A 34 12.52 -9.58 10.70
C ALA A 34 13.65 -10.62 10.53
N TYR A 35 13.39 -11.68 9.77
CA TYR A 35 14.45 -12.60 9.37
C TYR A 35 15.39 -11.91 8.40
N ILE A 36 16.71 -12.11 8.59
CA ILE A 36 17.73 -11.59 7.68
C ILE A 36 18.20 -12.78 6.85
N THR A 37 18.09 -12.65 5.54
CA THR A 37 18.59 -13.64 4.57
C THR A 37 19.76 -13.04 3.81
N GLU A 38 20.92 -13.66 3.95
CA GLU A 38 22.10 -13.26 3.19
C GLU A 38 22.03 -13.80 1.76
N VAL A 39 22.34 -12.95 0.82
CA VAL A 39 22.41 -13.29 -0.59
C VAL A 39 23.74 -12.82 -1.17
N GLN A 40 24.31 -13.61 -2.08
CA GLN A 40 25.51 -13.20 -2.81
C GLN A 40 25.13 -12.24 -3.93
N GLU A 41 26.01 -11.29 -4.23
CA GLU A 41 25.87 -10.47 -5.43
C GLU A 41 25.77 -11.37 -6.67
N SER A 42 24.83 -11.08 -7.52
CA SER A 42 24.62 -11.80 -8.78
C SER A 42 25.20 -10.97 -9.93
N ASP A 43 25.98 -11.62 -10.79
CA ASP A 43 26.60 -10.96 -11.95
C ASP A 43 25.56 -10.54 -13.03
N ASN A 44 24.32 -11.00 -12.94
CA ASN A 44 23.23 -10.73 -13.89
C ASN A 44 22.13 -9.83 -13.30
N LEU A 45 22.49 -8.63 -12.87
CA LEU A 45 21.59 -7.70 -12.19
C LEU A 45 20.71 -6.82 -13.12
N SER A 46 20.81 -6.95 -14.43
CA SER A 46 20.01 -6.13 -15.35
C SER A 46 18.64 -6.75 -15.58
N LYS A 47 17.64 -6.26 -14.86
CA LYS A 47 16.22 -6.64 -15.05
C LYS A 47 15.47 -5.48 -15.71
N ASP A 48 14.64 -5.77 -16.70
CA ASP A 48 13.83 -4.74 -17.40
C ASP A 48 12.90 -3.96 -16.46
N LYS A 49 12.46 -4.61 -15.37
CA LYS A 49 11.57 -4.04 -14.35
C LYS A 49 12.17 -2.89 -13.53
N THR A 50 13.50 -2.74 -13.53
CA THR A 50 14.21 -1.72 -12.75
C THR A 50 14.69 -0.54 -13.60
N ASN A 51 14.43 -0.55 -14.90
CA ASN A 51 14.88 0.49 -15.83
C ASN A 51 14.29 1.89 -15.55
N ASN A 52 13.16 1.96 -14.86
CA ASN A 52 12.53 3.20 -14.41
C ASN A 52 13.21 3.83 -13.18
N LEU A 53 14.09 3.09 -12.50
CA LEU A 53 14.82 3.57 -11.34
C LEU A 53 16.09 4.32 -11.77
N LYS A 54 16.14 5.62 -11.47
CA LYS A 54 17.28 6.49 -11.82
C LYS A 54 18.43 6.39 -10.82
N ASP A 55 18.12 6.11 -9.57
CA ASP A 55 19.13 5.96 -8.52
C ASP A 55 19.77 4.58 -8.60
N LYS A 56 21.11 4.56 -8.62
CA LYS A 56 21.89 3.33 -8.77
C LYS A 56 21.72 2.35 -7.60
N ASN A 57 21.64 2.88 -6.37
CA ASN A 57 21.48 2.03 -5.19
C ASN A 57 20.07 1.42 -5.13
N LEU A 58 19.04 2.21 -5.46
CA LEU A 58 17.68 1.69 -5.55
C LEU A 58 17.57 0.61 -6.63
N LYS A 59 18.19 0.84 -7.79
CA LYS A 59 18.21 -0.14 -8.88
C LYS A 59 18.88 -1.42 -8.43
N PHE A 60 20.06 -1.32 -7.84
CA PHE A 60 20.86 -2.45 -7.35
C PHE A 60 20.07 -3.29 -6.32
N CYS A 61 19.47 -2.65 -5.30
CA CYS A 61 18.65 -3.36 -4.32
C CYS A 61 17.43 -4.04 -4.94
N ALA A 62 16.79 -3.38 -5.92
CA ALA A 62 15.64 -3.93 -6.60
C ALA A 62 16.01 -5.15 -7.48
N ASP A 63 17.13 -5.08 -8.16
CA ASP A 63 17.66 -6.18 -9.00
C ASP A 63 17.98 -7.41 -8.14
N ILE A 64 18.63 -7.23 -6.98
CA ILE A 64 18.92 -8.33 -6.03
C ILE A 64 17.62 -8.93 -5.50
N LEU A 65 16.64 -8.10 -5.13
CA LEU A 65 15.35 -8.60 -4.67
C LEU A 65 14.63 -9.43 -5.74
N LEU A 66 14.67 -8.99 -7.01
CA LEU A 66 14.07 -9.73 -8.11
C LEU A 66 14.78 -11.06 -8.35
N ASP A 67 16.10 -11.07 -8.31
CA ASP A 67 16.90 -12.29 -8.46
C ASP A 67 16.61 -13.30 -7.34
N TYR A 68 16.52 -12.81 -6.10
CA TYR A 68 16.14 -13.65 -4.95
C TYR A 68 14.75 -14.26 -5.11
N ILE A 69 13.75 -13.45 -5.50
CA ILE A 69 12.38 -13.93 -5.72
C ILE A 69 12.34 -14.98 -6.84
N GLU A 70 13.04 -14.75 -7.94
CA GLU A 70 13.08 -15.67 -9.08
C GLU A 70 13.72 -17.02 -8.69
N LYS A 71 14.84 -17.00 -7.95
CA LYS A 71 15.53 -18.20 -7.47
C LYS A 71 14.74 -18.99 -6.42
N THR A 72 14.07 -18.29 -5.49
CA THR A 72 13.39 -18.94 -4.36
C THR A 72 11.96 -19.36 -4.67
N GLN A 73 11.24 -18.59 -5.47
CA GLN A 73 9.82 -18.84 -5.75
C GLN A 73 9.58 -19.63 -7.03
N ASN A 74 10.61 -19.82 -7.87
CA ASN A 74 10.48 -20.45 -9.21
C ASN A 74 9.29 -19.88 -10.03
N LYS A 75 8.99 -18.58 -9.84
CA LYS A 75 7.87 -17.90 -10.49
C LYS A 75 8.37 -16.84 -11.45
N ASP A 76 7.64 -16.71 -12.55
CA ASP A 76 7.83 -15.62 -13.49
C ASP A 76 7.52 -14.27 -12.83
N ILE A 77 8.53 -13.40 -12.78
CA ILE A 77 8.43 -12.04 -12.25
C ILE A 77 7.77 -11.05 -13.22
N SER A 78 7.40 -11.49 -14.43
CA SER A 78 6.77 -10.65 -15.46
C SER A 78 5.47 -10.01 -14.97
N SER A 79 4.74 -10.70 -14.09
CA SER A 79 3.47 -10.24 -13.52
C SER A 79 3.63 -9.18 -12.42
N LEU A 80 4.85 -8.97 -11.91
CA LEU A 80 5.10 -7.91 -10.92
C LEU A 80 4.97 -6.54 -11.57
N LYS A 81 4.42 -5.58 -10.83
CA LYS A 81 4.39 -4.17 -11.23
C LYS A 81 5.80 -3.58 -11.21
N ASP A 82 6.00 -2.54 -12.01
CA ASP A 82 7.22 -1.76 -11.96
C ASP A 82 7.42 -1.13 -10.58
N PHE A 83 8.67 -0.89 -10.22
CA PHE A 83 8.99 -0.27 -8.94
C PHE A 83 8.58 1.19 -8.93
N GLU A 84 7.87 1.60 -7.89
CA GLU A 84 7.55 3.00 -7.62
C GLU A 84 8.50 3.54 -6.55
N VAL A 85 9.08 4.72 -6.82
CA VAL A 85 9.91 5.44 -5.85
C VAL A 85 9.00 6.36 -5.05
N TYR A 86 9.03 6.25 -3.73
CA TYR A 86 8.36 7.18 -2.84
C TYR A 86 9.36 7.87 -1.92
N PHE A 87 9.09 9.12 -1.62
CA PHE A 87 9.92 9.94 -0.76
C PHE A 87 9.18 10.17 0.57
N LYS A 88 9.84 9.86 1.68
CA LYS A 88 9.29 10.10 3.03
C LYS A 88 9.04 11.58 3.29
N ASP A 89 9.81 12.46 2.65
CA ASP A 89 9.73 13.92 2.82
C ASP A 89 8.37 14.54 2.39
N LYS A 90 7.49 13.77 1.75
CA LYS A 90 6.13 14.20 1.39
C LYS A 90 5.11 14.06 2.53
N PHE A 91 5.47 13.35 3.58
CA PHE A 91 4.57 13.00 4.68
C PHE A 91 5.13 13.47 6.02
N VAL A 92 4.23 13.75 6.96
CA VAL A 92 4.62 13.96 8.35
C VAL A 92 5.27 12.68 8.86
N TYR A 93 6.50 12.80 9.35
CA TYR A 93 7.18 11.65 9.94
C TYR A 93 6.51 11.27 11.25
N MET A 94 5.96 10.08 11.30
CA MET A 94 5.40 9.47 12.50
C MET A 94 6.03 8.10 12.71
N THR A 95 6.68 7.92 13.85
CA THR A 95 7.20 6.61 14.24
C THR A 95 6.06 5.63 14.55
N ASN A 96 6.33 4.34 14.49
CA ASN A 96 5.37 3.33 14.93
C ASN A 96 4.93 3.52 16.38
N TYR A 97 5.87 3.97 17.22
CA TYR A 97 5.59 4.31 18.62
C TYR A 97 4.56 5.43 18.73
N SER A 98 4.72 6.50 17.94
CA SER A 98 3.75 7.60 17.89
C SER A 98 2.38 7.15 17.40
N ILE A 99 2.32 6.37 16.30
CA ILE A 99 1.07 5.84 15.73
C ILE A 99 0.35 4.97 16.77
N ARG A 100 1.09 4.14 17.51
CA ARG A 100 0.55 3.25 18.55
C ARG A 100 0.07 4.04 19.77
N ASN A 101 0.87 4.96 20.29
CA ASN A 101 0.52 5.72 21.49
C ASN A 101 -0.65 6.68 21.27
N LEU A 102 -0.80 7.22 20.07
CA LEU A 102 -1.95 8.01 19.66
C LEU A 102 -3.17 7.15 19.27
N GLU A 103 -3.05 5.84 19.36
CA GLU A 103 -4.11 4.89 18.99
C GLU A 103 -4.72 5.19 17.61
N VAL A 104 -3.86 5.53 16.64
CA VAL A 104 -4.33 5.96 15.30
C VAL A 104 -5.07 4.84 14.58
N THR A 105 -4.53 3.63 14.56
CA THR A 105 -5.09 2.49 13.82
C THR A 105 -5.51 1.32 14.70
N GLN A 106 -4.96 1.22 15.92
CA GLN A 106 -5.20 0.14 16.88
C GLN A 106 -5.19 0.72 18.29
N ASN A 107 -5.99 0.16 19.19
CA ASN A 107 -5.95 0.53 20.60
C ASN A 107 -4.75 -0.12 21.32
N MET A 108 -4.28 0.49 22.41
CA MET A 108 -3.14 0.00 23.17
C MET A 108 -3.46 -1.23 24.01
N ALA A 109 -4.73 -1.41 24.43
CA ALA A 109 -5.10 -2.44 25.39
C ALA A 109 -5.02 -3.85 24.79
N ASN A 110 -5.46 -4.05 23.56
CA ASN A 110 -5.52 -5.38 22.92
C ASN A 110 -5.16 -5.39 21.43
N GLY A 111 -4.67 -4.27 20.89
CA GLY A 111 -4.28 -4.15 19.49
C GLY A 111 -5.44 -4.21 18.48
N SER A 112 -6.69 -4.14 18.96
CA SER A 112 -7.84 -4.17 18.05
C SER A 112 -8.08 -2.82 17.38
N LYS A 113 -8.75 -2.82 16.21
CA LYS A 113 -9.19 -1.59 15.55
C LYS A 113 -10.19 -0.80 16.39
N LYS A 114 -11.05 -1.49 17.16
CA LYS A 114 -12.08 -0.86 18.00
C LYS A 114 -11.43 0.01 19.08
N GLY A 115 -11.87 1.24 19.21
CA GLY A 115 -11.30 2.22 20.14
C GLY A 115 -10.22 3.12 19.52
N SER A 116 -9.73 2.84 18.33
CA SER A 116 -8.77 3.69 17.63
C SER A 116 -9.43 4.85 16.87
N LEU A 117 -8.65 5.86 16.48
CA LEU A 117 -9.09 6.95 15.60
C LEU A 117 -9.68 6.39 14.29
N LEU A 118 -9.00 5.41 13.68
CA LEU A 118 -9.47 4.74 12.47
C LEU A 118 -10.88 4.15 12.66
N SER A 119 -11.19 3.57 13.82
CA SER A 119 -12.51 2.98 14.05
C SER A 119 -13.66 3.99 14.06
N ILE A 120 -13.37 5.25 14.41
CA ILE A 120 -14.34 6.34 14.45
C ILE A 120 -14.57 6.90 13.05
N VAL A 121 -13.49 7.14 12.31
CA VAL A 121 -13.56 7.84 11.02
C VAL A 121 -13.84 6.90 9.83
N ASP A 122 -13.58 5.59 9.97
CA ASP A 122 -13.79 4.64 8.88
C ASP A 122 -15.28 4.35 8.65
N LYS A 123 -15.84 5.10 7.73
CA LYS A 123 -17.20 4.92 7.19
C LYS A 123 -17.15 4.53 5.70
N THR A 124 -16.03 3.97 5.27
CA THR A 124 -15.83 3.57 3.88
C THR A 124 -16.75 2.40 3.49
N SER A 125 -17.10 2.33 2.20
CA SER A 125 -18.00 1.31 1.67
C SER A 125 -17.26 0.11 1.07
N THR A 126 -15.92 0.21 0.92
CA THR A 126 -15.10 -0.82 0.28
C THR A 126 -13.86 -1.14 1.09
N ALA A 127 -13.34 -2.37 0.95
CA ALA A 127 -12.09 -2.76 1.59
C ALA A 127 -10.89 -1.92 1.10
N ALA A 128 -10.83 -1.62 -0.19
CA ALA A 128 -9.80 -0.73 -0.75
C ALA A 128 -9.88 0.68 -0.17
N GLY A 129 -11.08 1.22 0.02
CA GLY A 129 -11.31 2.51 0.68
C GLY A 129 -10.81 2.51 2.12
N SER A 130 -11.11 1.47 2.90
CA SER A 130 -10.64 1.33 4.28
C SER A 130 -9.11 1.27 4.35
N ARG A 131 -8.45 0.50 3.46
CA ARG A 131 -6.99 0.47 3.36
C ARG A 131 -6.41 1.84 2.99
N LYS A 132 -7.03 2.54 2.05
CA LYS A 132 -6.58 3.89 1.65
C LYS A 132 -6.71 4.89 2.80
N LEU A 133 -7.82 4.86 3.53
CA LEU A 133 -8.04 5.72 4.70
C LEU A 133 -7.01 5.43 5.80
N LYS A 134 -6.76 4.16 6.10
CA LYS A 134 -5.72 3.76 7.05
C LYS A 134 -4.36 4.32 6.65
N ASN A 135 -3.98 4.15 5.37
CA ASN A 135 -2.73 4.68 4.85
C ASN A 135 -2.64 6.22 4.97
N TRP A 136 -3.75 6.94 4.75
CA TRP A 136 -3.78 8.39 4.91
C TRP A 136 -3.60 8.85 6.35
N LEU A 137 -4.11 8.09 7.31
CA LEU A 137 -3.93 8.38 8.74
C LEU A 137 -2.50 8.09 9.21
N GLU A 138 -1.88 7.04 8.69
CA GLU A 138 -0.50 6.66 9.00
C GLU A 138 0.53 7.53 8.28
N ASN A 139 0.14 8.19 7.18
CA ASN A 139 1.00 9.04 6.35
C ASN A 139 0.31 10.37 6.03
N PRO A 140 0.18 11.28 7.01
CA PRO A 140 -0.40 12.61 6.78
C PRO A 140 0.48 13.42 5.82
N LEU A 141 -0.16 14.17 4.92
CA LEU A 141 0.55 15.01 3.95
C LEU A 141 1.19 16.24 4.60
N LEU A 142 2.33 16.67 4.05
CA LEU A 142 2.99 17.94 4.37
C LEU A 142 2.63 19.04 3.36
N ASP A 143 2.37 18.68 2.10
CA ASP A 143 2.07 19.66 1.05
C ASP A 143 0.68 20.27 1.24
N ILE A 144 0.68 21.58 1.49
CA ILE A 144 -0.55 22.36 1.73
C ILE A 144 -1.47 22.32 0.50
N ASN A 145 -0.94 22.30 -0.72
CA ASN A 145 -1.76 22.29 -1.93
C ASN A 145 -2.50 20.94 -2.07
N GLU A 146 -1.80 19.84 -1.81
CA GLU A 146 -2.43 18.52 -1.81
C GLU A 146 -3.46 18.36 -0.68
N ILE A 147 -3.21 18.96 0.50
CA ILE A 147 -4.18 19.00 1.60
C ILE A 147 -5.43 19.78 1.18
N LYS A 148 -5.27 20.98 0.64
CA LYS A 148 -6.39 21.82 0.18
C LYS A 148 -7.20 21.12 -0.91
N LYS A 149 -6.53 20.50 -1.88
CA LYS A 149 -7.19 19.71 -2.92
C LYS A 149 -8.06 18.58 -2.36
N ARG A 150 -7.57 17.86 -1.34
CA ARG A 150 -8.41 16.84 -0.65
C ARG A 150 -9.60 17.46 0.07
N GLN A 151 -9.40 18.60 0.72
CA GLN A 151 -10.47 19.32 1.41
C GLN A 151 -11.53 19.85 0.44
N GLU A 152 -11.14 20.36 -0.72
CA GLU A 152 -12.05 20.80 -1.79
C GLU A 152 -12.91 19.64 -2.27
N ILE A 153 -12.31 18.48 -2.59
CA ILE A 153 -13.08 17.29 -2.99
C ILE A 153 -14.08 16.87 -1.91
N VAL A 154 -13.67 16.87 -0.63
CA VAL A 154 -14.58 16.57 0.48
C VAL A 154 -15.70 17.60 0.55
N GLY A 155 -15.37 18.89 0.39
CA GLY A 155 -16.35 19.98 0.36
C GLY A 155 -17.39 19.82 -0.75
N ASP A 156 -16.96 19.40 -1.93
CA ASP A 156 -17.86 19.15 -3.08
C ASP A 156 -18.79 17.97 -2.78
N PHE A 157 -18.29 16.86 -2.22
CA PHE A 157 -19.15 15.75 -1.78
C PHE A 157 -20.12 16.11 -0.65
N VAL A 158 -19.82 17.12 0.16
CA VAL A 158 -20.76 17.63 1.18
C VAL A 158 -21.90 18.41 0.51
N LYS A 159 -21.60 19.21 -0.53
CA LYS A 159 -22.59 19.99 -1.27
C LYS A 159 -23.50 19.13 -2.17
N HIS A 160 -22.91 18.09 -2.79
CA HIS A 160 -23.60 17.20 -3.74
C HIS A 160 -24.10 15.93 -3.06
N TYR A 161 -25.12 16.06 -2.23
CA TYR A 161 -25.63 14.96 -1.39
C TYR A 161 -26.17 13.78 -2.19
N PHE A 162 -26.91 14.03 -3.28
CA PHE A 162 -27.50 12.97 -4.09
C PHE A 162 -26.45 12.16 -4.81
N GLU A 163 -25.52 12.81 -5.48
CA GLU A 163 -24.40 12.19 -6.20
C GLU A 163 -23.52 11.39 -5.24
N LYS A 164 -23.25 11.93 -4.04
CA LYS A 164 -22.56 11.19 -2.98
C LYS A 164 -23.30 9.92 -2.59
N SER A 165 -24.62 9.97 -2.48
CA SER A 165 -25.45 8.79 -2.16
C SER A 165 -25.38 7.75 -3.27
N ASP A 166 -25.45 8.19 -4.53
CA ASP A 166 -25.36 7.31 -5.70
C ASP A 166 -24.00 6.62 -5.82
N VAL A 167 -22.92 7.39 -5.64
CA VAL A 167 -21.55 6.82 -5.56
C VAL A 167 -21.47 5.80 -4.43
N LYS A 168 -21.96 6.14 -3.23
CA LYS A 168 -21.95 5.22 -2.08
C LYS A 168 -22.72 3.93 -2.35
N THR A 169 -23.85 4.01 -3.05
CA THR A 169 -24.66 2.85 -3.44
C THR A 169 -23.91 1.99 -4.45
N SER A 170 -23.32 2.59 -5.47
CA SER A 170 -22.51 1.90 -6.47
C SER A 170 -21.28 1.22 -5.84
N LEU A 171 -20.64 1.88 -4.86
CA LEU A 171 -19.47 1.33 -4.16
C LEU A 171 -19.80 0.10 -3.31
N LYS A 172 -21.03 -0.11 -2.86
CA LYS A 172 -21.44 -1.34 -2.14
C LYS A 172 -21.32 -2.61 -2.99
N GLU A 173 -21.43 -2.46 -4.30
CA GLU A 173 -21.28 -3.56 -5.27
C GLU A 173 -19.81 -3.75 -5.74
N VAL A 174 -18.88 -2.97 -5.20
CA VAL A 174 -17.45 -3.05 -5.49
C VAL A 174 -16.78 -3.96 -4.47
N TYR A 175 -16.36 -5.14 -4.94
CA TYR A 175 -15.65 -6.12 -4.13
C TYR A 175 -14.14 -5.82 -4.07
N ASP A 176 -13.43 -6.57 -3.24
CA ASP A 176 -11.99 -6.41 -3.03
C ASP A 176 -11.18 -6.90 -4.24
N LEU A 177 -10.91 -5.99 -5.18
CA LEU A 177 -10.18 -6.29 -6.41
C LEU A 177 -8.75 -6.78 -6.16
N GLU A 178 -8.05 -6.22 -5.17
CA GLU A 178 -6.68 -6.61 -4.86
C GLU A 178 -6.63 -8.07 -4.41
N ARG A 179 -7.54 -8.45 -3.53
CA ARG A 179 -7.64 -9.84 -3.05
C ARG A 179 -8.04 -10.81 -4.16
N ILE A 180 -8.97 -10.40 -5.03
CA ILE A 180 -9.40 -11.25 -6.14
C ILE A 180 -8.26 -11.41 -7.16
N SER A 181 -7.56 -10.32 -7.51
CA SER A 181 -6.44 -10.37 -8.45
C SER A 181 -5.31 -11.27 -7.96
N THR A 182 -4.97 -11.18 -6.67
CA THR A 182 -3.98 -12.07 -6.05
C THR A 182 -4.40 -13.54 -6.19
N LYS A 183 -5.67 -13.87 -5.93
CA LYS A 183 -6.17 -15.25 -6.09
C LYS A 183 -6.16 -15.72 -7.54
N VAL A 184 -6.42 -14.83 -8.50
CA VAL A 184 -6.29 -15.14 -9.93
C VAL A 184 -4.84 -15.47 -10.27
N SER A 185 -3.88 -14.67 -9.82
CA SER A 185 -2.44 -14.91 -10.07
C SER A 185 -1.95 -16.26 -9.48
N TYR A 186 -2.56 -16.71 -8.38
CA TYR A 186 -2.25 -18.00 -7.76
C TYR A 186 -3.10 -19.18 -8.29
N ASN A 187 -4.00 -18.95 -9.27
CA ASN A 187 -4.93 -19.95 -9.79
C ASN A 187 -5.83 -20.62 -8.72
N ILE A 188 -6.17 -19.88 -7.64
CA ILE A 188 -7.03 -20.35 -6.54
C ILE A 188 -8.34 -19.57 -6.45
N VAL A 189 -8.69 -18.85 -7.50
CA VAL A 189 -9.93 -18.05 -7.56
C VAL A 189 -11.14 -18.98 -7.76
N SER A 190 -12.21 -18.75 -6.99
CA SER A 190 -13.47 -19.47 -7.16
C SER A 190 -14.36 -18.83 -8.24
N PRO A 191 -15.30 -19.59 -8.86
CA PRO A 191 -16.26 -19.03 -9.81
C PRO A 191 -17.09 -17.88 -9.25
N LYS A 192 -17.44 -17.94 -7.96
CA LYS A 192 -18.15 -16.87 -7.24
C LYS A 192 -17.33 -15.58 -7.17
N GLU A 193 -16.03 -15.68 -6.95
CA GLU A 193 -15.13 -14.51 -6.92
C GLU A 193 -14.97 -13.90 -8.31
N LEU A 194 -14.95 -14.71 -9.38
CA LEU A 194 -14.96 -14.19 -10.76
C LEU A 194 -16.27 -13.46 -11.09
N LEU A 195 -17.40 -13.93 -10.59
CA LEU A 195 -18.68 -13.21 -10.71
C LEU A 195 -18.63 -11.87 -9.96
N ASN A 196 -18.02 -11.83 -8.78
CA ASN A 196 -17.83 -10.59 -8.01
C ASN A 196 -16.90 -9.61 -8.74
N LEU A 197 -15.83 -10.11 -9.38
CA LEU A 197 -14.96 -9.32 -10.25
C LEU A 197 -15.77 -8.69 -11.41
N LYS A 198 -16.58 -9.50 -12.11
CA LYS A 198 -17.45 -9.01 -13.19
C LYS A 198 -18.40 -7.92 -12.69
N LYS A 199 -19.06 -8.11 -11.53
CA LYS A 199 -19.94 -7.09 -10.93
C LYS A 199 -19.19 -5.80 -10.66
N THR A 200 -18.02 -5.88 -10.03
CA THR A 200 -17.17 -4.72 -9.74
C THR A 200 -16.79 -3.94 -11.00
N LEU A 201 -16.33 -4.65 -12.04
CA LEU A 201 -15.94 -4.01 -13.29
C LEU A 201 -17.12 -3.31 -13.98
N LYS A 202 -18.35 -3.81 -13.85
CA LYS A 202 -19.56 -3.14 -14.34
C LYS A 202 -19.91 -1.85 -13.59
N GLN A 203 -19.52 -1.71 -12.32
CA GLN A 203 -19.77 -0.50 -11.54
C GLN A 203 -18.83 0.65 -11.92
N ILE A 204 -17.63 0.37 -12.43
CA ILE A 204 -16.63 1.40 -12.72
C ILE A 204 -17.14 2.47 -13.70
N PRO A 205 -17.75 2.12 -14.87
CA PRO A 205 -18.30 3.13 -15.76
C PRO A 205 -19.39 3.99 -15.12
N GLN A 206 -20.25 3.40 -14.30
CA GLN A 206 -21.34 4.11 -13.60
C GLN A 206 -20.75 5.13 -12.61
N ILE A 207 -19.82 4.71 -11.77
CA ILE A 207 -19.12 5.59 -10.81
C ILE A 207 -18.41 6.71 -11.55
N LYS A 208 -17.70 6.41 -12.65
CA LYS A 208 -17.04 7.43 -13.48
C LYS A 208 -18.02 8.46 -14.05
N ASN A 209 -19.20 8.02 -14.47
CA ASN A 209 -20.19 8.94 -15.02
C ASN A 209 -20.76 9.87 -13.95
N ILE A 210 -21.03 9.38 -12.74
CA ILE A 210 -21.49 10.22 -11.62
C ILE A 210 -20.40 11.24 -11.27
N LEU A 211 -19.13 10.81 -11.22
CA LEU A 211 -18.00 11.67 -10.86
C LEU A 211 -17.59 12.70 -11.93
N LYS A 212 -18.13 12.64 -13.16
CA LYS A 212 -17.89 13.69 -14.18
C LYS A 212 -18.54 15.03 -13.84
N GLY A 213 -19.46 15.04 -12.90
CA GLY A 213 -20.14 16.26 -12.44
C GLY A 213 -19.43 17.01 -11.31
N PHE A 214 -18.26 16.50 -10.88
CA PHE A 214 -17.43 17.06 -9.80
C PHE A 214 -16.19 17.77 -10.35
#